data_59bea4749d02e578cf7066e4efbb6aed
#
_entry.id   59bea4749d02e578cf7066e4efbb6aed
#
_cell.length_a   1.000
_cell.length_b   1.000
_cell.length_c   1.000
_cell.angle_alpha   90.00
_cell.angle_beta   90.00
_cell.angle_gamma   90.00
#
_symmetry.space_group_name_H-M   'P 1'
#
loop_
_entity.id
_entity.type
_entity.pdbx_description
1 polymer ?
#
loop_
_entity_poly.entity_id
_entity_poly.type
_entity_poly.pdbx_seq_one_letter_code
_entity_poly.pdbx_strand_id
1 'polypeptide(L)'
;ENLAHKYLLHNLGKKKESLWSFHFHEHHKAAIKYGMLDPAYLEPWWLNPSRAKEVGSLIGAFGVHLPLVKKHPYFVAGVGIGVMEYYYKHKKSHTEPEWAWEHMQNHVKHHLLGQNNYWGVTSGLVDWLIGTAPRVSEEEWATLRIFHMRRYNEVREKAEEMARERYEEKKEKIIDSLEGLTDRWYSFLGRK
;
A
#
# COMPACT_ATOMS: atom_id res chain seq x y z
N GLU A 1 -0.98 -4.60 -13.84
CA GLU A 1 -1.48 -4.32 -12.50
C GLU A 1 -2.99 -4.51 -12.36
N ASN A 2 -3.84 -4.03 -13.30
CA ASN A 2 -5.31 -4.08 -13.23
C ASN A 2 -5.88 -5.47 -12.90
N LEU A 3 -5.40 -6.52 -13.58
CA LEU A 3 -5.87 -7.89 -13.32
C LEU A 3 -5.49 -8.38 -11.93
N ALA A 4 -4.25 -8.12 -11.49
CA ALA A 4 -3.80 -8.50 -10.16
C ALA A 4 -4.59 -7.73 -9.08
N HIS A 5 -4.81 -6.43 -9.27
CA HIS A 5 -5.60 -5.60 -8.37
C HIS A 5 -7.04 -6.15 -8.25
N LYS A 6 -7.71 -6.36 -9.39
CA LYS A 6 -9.09 -6.86 -9.43
C LYS A 6 -9.22 -8.26 -8.83
N TYR A 7 -8.40 -9.21 -9.27
CA TYR A 7 -8.63 -10.63 -8.95
C TYR A 7 -7.91 -11.08 -7.67
N LEU A 8 -6.68 -10.62 -7.42
CA LEU A 8 -5.95 -10.99 -6.22
C LEU A 8 -6.33 -10.09 -5.05
N LEU A 9 -6.14 -8.76 -5.19
CA LEU A 9 -6.31 -7.84 -4.07
C LEU A 9 -7.77 -7.64 -3.69
N HIS A 10 -8.72 -7.64 -4.66
CA HIS A 10 -10.14 -7.50 -4.37
C HIS A 10 -10.88 -8.82 -4.29
N ASN A 11 -10.96 -9.63 -5.36
CA ASN A 11 -11.81 -10.81 -5.33
C ASN A 11 -11.38 -11.84 -4.28
N LEU A 12 -10.07 -12.11 -4.19
CA LEU A 12 -9.55 -12.96 -3.12
C LEU A 12 -9.46 -12.18 -1.79
N GLY A 13 -9.14 -10.88 -1.82
CA GLY A 13 -9.03 -10.04 -0.64
C GLY A 13 -10.32 -9.85 0.15
N LYS A 14 -11.50 -10.04 -0.47
CA LYS A 14 -12.80 -10.05 0.24
C LYS A 14 -12.93 -11.21 1.23
N LYS A 15 -12.20 -12.30 1.01
CA LYS A 15 -12.15 -13.45 1.93
C LYS A 15 -11.19 -13.13 3.07
N LYS A 16 -11.68 -13.11 4.31
CA LYS A 16 -10.89 -12.72 5.49
C LYS A 16 -9.66 -13.59 5.72
N GLU A 17 -9.72 -14.86 5.35
CA GLU A 17 -8.65 -15.84 5.50
C GLU A 17 -7.59 -15.71 4.38
N SER A 18 -7.85 -14.91 3.37
CA SER A 18 -6.92 -14.69 2.25
C SER A 18 -5.67 -13.91 2.69
N LEU A 19 -4.52 -14.27 2.11
CA LEU A 19 -3.30 -13.45 2.22
C LEU A 19 -3.53 -11.99 1.82
N TRP A 20 -4.43 -11.76 0.84
CA TRP A 20 -4.75 -10.46 0.25
C TRP A 20 -5.81 -9.68 1.04
N SER A 21 -6.35 -10.23 2.13
CA SER A 21 -7.43 -9.61 2.92
C SER A 21 -7.07 -8.23 3.48
N PHE A 22 -5.79 -7.98 3.73
CA PHE A 22 -5.30 -6.68 4.20
C PHE A 22 -5.68 -5.54 3.26
N HIS A 23 -5.62 -5.76 1.95
CA HIS A 23 -5.91 -4.74 0.96
C HIS A 23 -7.38 -4.26 1.06
N PHE A 24 -8.31 -5.21 1.12
CA PHE A 24 -9.74 -4.88 1.15
C PHE A 24 -10.24 -4.48 2.54
N HIS A 25 -9.83 -5.20 3.59
CA HIS A 25 -10.39 -5.02 4.93
C HIS A 25 -9.68 -3.97 5.79
N GLU A 26 -8.44 -3.65 5.49
CA GLU A 26 -7.65 -2.69 6.24
C GLU A 26 -7.35 -1.44 5.41
N HIS A 27 -6.66 -1.59 4.29
CA HIS A 27 -6.21 -0.51 3.45
C HIS A 27 -7.35 0.34 2.87
N HIS A 28 -8.33 -0.26 2.19
CA HIS A 28 -9.49 0.48 1.66
C HIS A 28 -10.29 1.20 2.75
N LYS A 29 -10.47 0.53 3.89
CA LYS A 29 -11.18 1.15 5.02
C LYS A 29 -10.43 2.35 5.59
N ALA A 30 -9.10 2.27 5.70
CA ALA A 30 -8.28 3.37 6.17
C ALA A 30 -8.34 4.54 5.18
N ALA A 31 -8.15 4.30 3.89
CA ALA A 31 -8.22 5.33 2.86
C ALA A 31 -9.57 6.07 2.85
N ILE A 32 -10.69 5.35 2.93
CA ILE A 32 -12.02 5.97 3.00
C ILE A 32 -12.19 6.75 4.31
N LYS A 33 -11.79 6.17 5.43
CA LYS A 33 -11.96 6.76 6.76
C LYS A 33 -11.16 8.05 6.92
N TYR A 34 -9.98 8.13 6.34
CA TYR A 34 -9.02 9.19 6.58
C TYR A 34 -8.73 10.07 5.34
N GLY A 35 -9.64 10.08 4.35
CA GLY A 35 -9.53 10.96 3.18
C GLY A 35 -8.32 10.67 2.30
N MET A 36 -8.11 9.40 1.95
CA MET A 36 -6.97 8.81 1.24
C MET A 36 -5.73 8.54 2.10
N LEU A 37 -5.56 9.14 3.28
CA LEU A 37 -4.46 8.78 4.16
C LEU A 37 -4.63 7.33 4.64
N ASP A 38 -3.57 6.54 4.54
CA ASP A 38 -3.48 5.26 5.25
C ASP A 38 -2.30 5.31 6.23
N PRO A 39 -2.58 5.43 7.54
CA PRO A 39 -1.54 5.56 8.57
C PRO A 39 -0.53 4.42 8.59
N ALA A 40 -0.88 3.25 8.05
CA ALA A 40 0.03 2.12 7.95
C ALA A 40 1.23 2.40 7.04
N TYR A 41 1.14 3.35 6.08
CA TYR A 41 2.26 3.76 5.24
C TYR A 41 3.20 4.78 5.89
N LEU A 42 2.80 5.38 7.01
CA LEU A 42 3.67 6.28 7.79
C LEU A 42 4.69 5.49 8.62
N GLU A 43 4.44 4.19 8.83
CA GLU A 43 5.38 3.28 9.50
C GLU A 43 6.30 2.58 8.49
N PRO A 44 7.50 2.13 8.90
CA PRO A 44 8.31 1.21 8.10
C PRO A 44 7.53 -0.06 7.76
N TRP A 45 7.60 -0.51 6.51
CA TRP A 45 6.80 -1.65 6.02
C TRP A 45 7.06 -2.94 6.81
N TRP A 46 8.29 -3.15 7.31
CA TRP A 46 8.67 -4.35 8.10
C TRP A 46 8.11 -4.36 9.52
N LEU A 47 7.64 -3.22 10.03
CA LEU A 47 6.98 -3.11 11.32
C LEU A 47 5.45 -3.24 11.24
N ASN A 48 4.89 -3.20 10.03
CA ASN A 48 3.45 -3.28 9.81
C ASN A 48 3.12 -4.56 9.03
N PRO A 49 2.35 -5.52 9.63
CA PRO A 49 2.05 -6.80 8.98
C PRO A 49 1.36 -6.67 7.62
N SER A 50 0.46 -5.69 7.46
CA SER A 50 -0.26 -5.46 6.19
C SER A 50 0.68 -4.93 5.12
N ARG A 51 1.59 -4.02 5.48
CA ARG A 51 2.61 -3.50 4.56
C ARG A 51 3.67 -4.56 4.22
N ALA A 52 4.05 -5.40 5.18
CA ALA A 52 4.93 -6.52 4.93
C ALA A 52 4.32 -7.53 3.91
N LYS A 53 3.01 -7.80 4.00
CA LYS A 53 2.31 -8.63 3.01
C LYS A 53 2.28 -7.98 1.63
N GLU A 54 2.04 -6.67 1.55
CA GLU A 54 2.08 -5.93 0.28
C GLU A 54 3.46 -6.03 -0.37
N VAL A 55 4.52 -5.64 0.37
CA VAL A 55 5.90 -5.69 -0.14
C VAL A 55 6.31 -7.11 -0.50
N GLY A 56 5.98 -8.10 0.33
CA GLY A 56 6.22 -9.52 0.04
C GLY A 56 5.51 -9.99 -1.23
N SER A 57 4.28 -9.52 -1.47
CA SER A 57 3.53 -9.81 -2.70
C SER A 57 4.17 -9.22 -3.93
N LEU A 58 4.69 -8.00 -3.84
CA LEU A 58 5.41 -7.33 -4.92
C LEU A 58 6.75 -8.00 -5.22
N ILE A 59 7.49 -8.40 -4.18
CA ILE A 59 8.72 -9.20 -4.33
C ILE A 59 8.40 -10.53 -4.99
N GLY A 60 7.34 -11.21 -4.58
CA GLY A 60 6.87 -12.44 -5.20
C GLY A 60 6.49 -12.26 -6.67
N ALA A 61 5.73 -11.20 -6.97
CA ALA A 61 5.36 -10.84 -8.35
C ALA A 61 6.57 -10.58 -9.24
N PHE A 62 7.62 -9.94 -8.75
CA PHE A 62 8.89 -9.81 -9.47
C PHE A 62 9.62 -11.16 -9.57
N GLY A 63 9.70 -11.89 -8.47
CA GLY A 63 10.46 -13.15 -8.34
C GLY A 63 10.04 -14.22 -9.33
N VAL A 64 8.74 -14.37 -9.61
CA VAL A 64 8.23 -15.34 -10.59
C VAL A 64 8.69 -15.07 -12.03
N HIS A 65 9.19 -13.87 -12.33
CA HIS A 65 9.73 -13.51 -13.63
C HIS A 65 11.25 -13.71 -13.75
N LEU A 66 11.97 -13.89 -12.63
CA LEU A 66 13.44 -14.05 -12.63
C LEU A 66 13.94 -15.23 -13.49
N PRO A 67 13.27 -16.39 -13.60
CA PRO A 67 13.71 -17.44 -14.50
C PRO A 67 13.80 -17.03 -15.98
N LEU A 68 13.06 -15.96 -16.36
CA LEU A 68 13.05 -15.43 -17.72
C LEU A 68 14.25 -14.52 -18.03
N VAL A 69 15.04 -14.12 -17.03
CA VAL A 69 16.09 -13.10 -17.18
C VAL A 69 17.13 -13.46 -18.27
N LYS A 70 17.48 -14.74 -18.41
CA LYS A 70 18.43 -15.19 -19.42
C LYS A 70 17.93 -15.03 -20.87
N LYS A 71 16.61 -15.21 -21.08
CA LYS A 71 15.99 -15.12 -22.41
C LYS A 71 15.39 -13.74 -22.70
N HIS A 72 14.89 -13.06 -21.67
CA HIS A 72 14.14 -11.81 -21.79
C HIS A 72 14.57 -10.77 -20.74
N PRO A 73 15.86 -10.34 -20.71
CA PRO A 73 16.39 -9.48 -19.65
C PRO A 73 15.68 -8.12 -19.58
N TYR A 74 15.36 -7.51 -20.71
CA TYR A 74 14.66 -6.23 -20.74
C TYR A 74 13.21 -6.32 -20.26
N PHE A 75 12.54 -7.43 -20.52
CA PHE A 75 11.20 -7.68 -19.98
C PHE A 75 11.24 -7.76 -18.45
N VAL A 76 12.16 -8.55 -17.90
CA VAL A 76 12.31 -8.71 -16.44
C VAL A 76 12.70 -7.38 -15.79
N ALA A 77 13.61 -6.60 -16.42
CA ALA A 77 13.94 -5.27 -15.94
C ALA A 77 12.71 -4.34 -15.92
N GLY A 78 11.90 -4.35 -16.99
CA GLY A 78 10.64 -3.61 -17.06
C GLY A 78 9.64 -3.99 -15.97
N VAL A 79 9.51 -5.29 -15.66
CA VAL A 79 8.68 -5.75 -14.52
C VAL A 79 9.22 -5.19 -13.21
N GLY A 80 10.54 -5.21 -12.98
CA GLY A 80 11.16 -4.65 -11.78
C GLY A 80 10.89 -3.15 -11.63
N ILE A 81 11.06 -2.38 -12.70
CA ILE A 81 10.76 -0.94 -12.72
C ILE A 81 9.28 -0.72 -12.41
N GLY A 82 8.37 -1.46 -13.05
CA GLY A 82 6.92 -1.34 -12.83
C GLY A 82 6.50 -1.66 -11.40
N VAL A 83 7.12 -2.66 -10.77
CA VAL A 83 6.86 -3.00 -9.35
C VAL A 83 7.33 -1.87 -8.43
N MET A 84 8.50 -1.30 -8.68
CA MET A 84 9.02 -0.16 -7.90
C MET A 84 8.16 1.09 -8.09
N GLU A 85 7.77 1.40 -9.32
CA GLU A 85 6.88 2.52 -9.63
C GLU A 85 5.52 2.36 -8.95
N TYR A 86 4.92 1.17 -9.04
CA TYR A 86 3.67 0.85 -8.35
C TYR A 86 3.78 1.13 -6.86
N TYR A 87 4.77 0.55 -6.18
CA TYR A 87 4.93 0.71 -4.74
C TYR A 87 5.16 2.18 -4.35
N TYR A 88 6.02 2.88 -5.07
CA TYR A 88 6.30 4.29 -4.81
C TYR A 88 5.05 5.16 -4.96
N LYS A 89 4.37 5.08 -6.09
CA LYS A 89 3.16 5.87 -6.38
C LYS A 89 2.02 5.51 -5.43
N HIS A 90 1.81 4.22 -5.17
CA HIS A 90 0.78 3.73 -4.27
C HIS A 90 1.01 4.23 -2.84
N LYS A 91 2.21 4.03 -2.31
CA LYS A 91 2.58 4.57 -0.99
C LYS A 91 2.40 6.09 -0.94
N LYS A 92 2.94 6.81 -1.91
CA LYS A 92 2.86 8.28 -1.95
C LYS A 92 1.41 8.77 -2.00
N SER A 93 0.54 8.11 -2.73
CA SER A 93 -0.88 8.49 -2.80
C SER A 93 -1.60 8.39 -1.45
N HIS A 94 -1.09 7.57 -0.54
CA HIS A 94 -1.64 7.36 0.80
C HIS A 94 -0.87 8.05 1.93
N THR A 95 0.25 8.64 1.64
CA THR A 95 0.98 9.50 2.59
C THR A 95 0.83 10.99 2.26
N GLU A 96 0.56 11.30 1.00
CA GLU A 96 0.40 12.66 0.46
C GLU A 96 -0.90 12.76 -0.36
N PRO A 97 -2.10 12.74 0.27
CA PRO A 97 -3.37 12.79 -0.44
C PRO A 97 -3.53 13.98 -1.38
N GLU A 98 -2.97 15.16 -1.06
CA GLU A 98 -2.98 16.33 -1.96
C GLU A 98 -2.35 15.98 -3.30
N TRP A 99 -1.17 15.34 -3.27
CA TRP A 99 -0.49 14.89 -4.47
C TRP A 99 -1.32 13.84 -5.24
N ALA A 100 -1.98 12.92 -4.52
CA ALA A 100 -2.80 11.88 -5.13
C ALA A 100 -3.99 12.47 -5.91
N TRP A 101 -4.66 13.49 -5.38
CA TRP A 101 -5.76 14.18 -6.06
C TRP A 101 -5.35 14.83 -7.39
N GLU A 102 -4.11 15.23 -7.53
CA GLU A 102 -3.58 15.85 -8.74
C GLU A 102 -3.02 14.84 -9.73
N HIS A 103 -2.31 13.81 -9.24
CA HIS A 103 -1.51 12.94 -10.08
C HIS A 103 -2.02 11.49 -10.19
N MET A 104 -2.90 11.06 -9.25
CA MET A 104 -3.36 9.67 -9.14
C MET A 104 -4.88 9.58 -9.09
N GLN A 105 -5.57 10.40 -9.88
CA GLN A 105 -7.04 10.52 -9.85
C GLN A 105 -7.76 9.18 -10.05
N ASN A 106 -7.23 8.29 -10.91
CA ASN A 106 -7.81 6.97 -11.13
C ASN A 106 -7.81 6.15 -9.83
N HIS A 107 -6.71 6.17 -9.10
CA HIS A 107 -6.57 5.48 -7.84
C HIS A 107 -7.42 6.12 -6.71
N VAL A 108 -7.51 7.45 -6.67
CA VAL A 108 -8.42 8.16 -5.75
C VAL A 108 -9.87 7.77 -6.02
N LYS A 109 -10.29 7.73 -7.30
CA LYS A 109 -11.64 7.29 -7.69
C LYS A 109 -11.91 5.85 -7.29
N HIS A 110 -10.91 4.97 -7.44
CA HIS A 110 -11.01 3.58 -7.00
C HIS A 110 -11.34 3.47 -5.50
N HIS A 111 -10.64 4.22 -4.65
CA HIS A 111 -10.88 4.20 -3.20
C HIS A 111 -12.20 4.85 -2.79
N LEU A 112 -12.53 6.01 -3.38
CA LEU A 112 -13.56 6.88 -2.83
C LEU A 112 -14.91 6.82 -3.56
N LEU A 113 -14.94 6.41 -4.85
CA LEU A 113 -16.16 6.31 -5.64
C LEU A 113 -16.61 4.87 -5.89
N GLY A 114 -15.67 3.96 -6.13
CA GLY A 114 -16.09 2.62 -6.50
C GLY A 114 -14.97 1.59 -6.50
N GLN A 115 -14.95 0.79 -5.46
CA GLN A 115 -13.96 -0.30 -5.28
C GLN A 115 -14.06 -1.44 -6.32
N ASN A 116 -15.02 -1.36 -7.24
CA ASN A 116 -15.18 -2.31 -8.36
C ASN A 116 -14.83 -1.69 -9.72
N ASN A 117 -14.28 -0.47 -9.72
CA ASN A 117 -13.89 0.30 -10.90
C ASN A 117 -12.48 0.88 -10.71
N TYR A 118 -11.90 1.45 -11.76
CA TYR A 118 -10.62 2.17 -11.71
C TYR A 118 -9.47 1.31 -11.15
N TRP A 119 -9.26 0.12 -11.73
CA TRP A 119 -8.31 -0.88 -11.23
C TRP A 119 -6.83 -0.49 -11.40
N GLY A 120 -6.53 0.42 -12.32
CA GLY A 120 -5.17 0.90 -12.56
C GLY A 120 -4.72 1.90 -11.51
N VAL A 121 -3.68 1.58 -10.77
CA VAL A 121 -3.06 2.48 -9.79
C VAL A 121 -2.12 3.46 -10.48
N THR A 122 -1.17 2.96 -11.28
CA THR A 122 -0.16 3.80 -11.94
C THR A 122 -0.67 4.47 -13.21
N SER A 123 -1.66 3.86 -13.89
CA SER A 123 -2.26 4.36 -15.12
C SER A 123 -3.70 3.90 -15.28
N GLY A 124 -4.58 4.82 -15.66
CA GLY A 124 -5.99 4.54 -15.99
C GLY A 124 -6.21 4.06 -17.44
N LEU A 125 -5.16 3.89 -18.26
CA LEU A 125 -5.28 3.55 -19.68
C LEU A 125 -6.02 2.23 -19.90
N VAL A 126 -5.67 1.19 -19.12
CA VAL A 126 -6.32 -0.13 -19.26
C VAL A 126 -7.78 -0.04 -18.84
N ASP A 127 -8.11 0.67 -17.77
CA ASP A 127 -9.49 0.87 -17.32
C ASP A 127 -10.33 1.58 -18.39
N TRP A 128 -9.76 2.57 -19.06
CA TRP A 128 -10.40 3.27 -20.16
C TRP A 128 -10.66 2.33 -21.33
N LEU A 129 -9.67 1.52 -21.72
CA LEU A 129 -9.78 0.56 -22.84
C LEU A 129 -10.84 -0.52 -22.60
N ILE A 130 -10.97 -1.01 -21.36
CA ILE A 130 -11.90 -2.11 -21.02
C ILE A 130 -13.21 -1.62 -20.39
N GLY A 131 -13.42 -0.29 -20.32
CA GLY A 131 -14.67 0.31 -19.84
C GLY A 131 -14.89 0.22 -18.33
N THR A 132 -13.83 0.08 -17.54
CA THR A 132 -13.89 0.06 -16.05
C THR A 132 -13.58 1.41 -15.39
N ALA A 133 -13.55 2.49 -16.17
CA ALA A 133 -13.41 3.87 -15.70
C ALA A 133 -14.70 4.67 -16.02
N PRO A 134 -15.76 4.56 -15.21
CA PRO A 134 -16.97 5.36 -15.41
C PRO A 134 -16.67 6.86 -15.34
N ARG A 135 -17.44 7.65 -16.09
CA ARG A 135 -17.30 9.10 -16.07
C ARG A 135 -17.83 9.67 -14.76
N VAL A 136 -17.13 10.64 -14.23
CA VAL A 136 -17.52 11.44 -13.06
C VAL A 136 -17.61 12.88 -13.50
N SER A 137 -18.66 13.60 -13.11
CA SER A 137 -18.80 15.01 -13.44
C SER A 137 -17.75 15.84 -12.65
N GLU A 138 -17.38 17.00 -13.19
CA GLU A 138 -16.44 17.90 -12.53
C GLU A 138 -16.98 18.38 -11.17
N GLU A 139 -18.28 18.64 -11.09
CA GLU A 139 -18.94 19.07 -9.87
C GLU A 139 -18.90 17.99 -8.79
N GLU A 140 -19.25 16.75 -9.15
CA GLU A 140 -19.17 15.60 -8.24
C GLU A 140 -17.74 15.37 -7.77
N TRP A 141 -16.77 15.46 -8.68
CA TRP A 141 -15.35 15.31 -8.38
C TRP A 141 -14.84 16.40 -7.44
N ALA A 142 -15.20 17.66 -7.68
CA ALA A 142 -14.84 18.79 -6.82
C ALA A 142 -15.46 18.66 -5.42
N THR A 143 -16.74 18.27 -5.34
CA THR A 143 -17.43 18.06 -4.07
C THR A 143 -16.78 16.95 -3.25
N LEU A 144 -16.46 15.84 -3.89
CA LEU A 144 -15.77 14.71 -3.27
C LEU A 144 -14.38 15.14 -2.73
N ARG A 145 -13.62 15.90 -3.53
CA ARG A 145 -12.31 16.42 -3.13
C ARG A 145 -12.43 17.29 -1.86
N ILE A 146 -13.34 18.24 -1.84
CA ILE A 146 -13.55 19.14 -0.67
C ILE A 146 -13.85 18.30 0.58
N PHE A 147 -14.78 17.33 0.49
CA PHE A 147 -15.16 16.50 1.62
C PHE A 147 -13.98 15.69 2.16
N HIS A 148 -13.25 14.98 1.28
CA HIS A 148 -12.17 14.09 1.70
C HIS A 148 -10.91 14.85 2.12
N MET A 149 -10.59 15.97 1.49
CA MET A 149 -9.46 16.81 1.89
C MET A 149 -9.69 17.47 3.25
N ARG A 150 -10.92 17.90 3.53
CA ARG A 150 -11.29 18.38 4.86
C ARG A 150 -11.06 17.29 5.91
N ARG A 151 -11.56 16.07 5.64
CA ARG A 151 -11.38 14.94 6.54
C ARG A 151 -9.91 14.56 6.75
N TYR A 152 -9.11 14.57 5.69
CA TYR A 152 -7.67 14.37 5.78
C TYR A 152 -7.01 15.39 6.71
N ASN A 153 -7.31 16.68 6.52
CA ASN A 153 -6.73 17.75 7.36
C ASN A 153 -7.14 17.63 8.84
N GLU A 154 -8.34 17.15 9.13
CA GLU A 154 -8.83 16.93 10.51
C GLU A 154 -8.07 15.78 11.23
N VAL A 155 -7.54 14.81 10.50
CA VAL A 155 -6.97 13.59 11.12
C VAL A 155 -5.46 13.45 10.93
N ARG A 156 -4.86 14.23 10.04
CA ARG A 156 -3.46 14.09 9.61
C ARG A 156 -2.49 14.13 10.79
N GLU A 157 -2.51 15.21 11.57
CA GLU A 157 -1.58 15.42 12.68
C GLU A 157 -1.66 14.27 13.69
N LYS A 158 -2.88 13.89 14.06
CA LYS A 158 -3.10 12.77 14.99
C LYS A 158 -2.63 11.43 14.42
N ALA A 159 -2.82 11.20 13.12
CA ALA A 159 -2.37 9.98 12.48
C ALA A 159 -0.84 9.90 12.42
N GLU A 160 -0.17 11.01 12.14
CA GLU A 160 1.29 11.12 12.14
C GLU A 160 1.87 10.90 13.55
N GLU A 161 1.26 11.52 14.57
CA GLU A 161 1.65 11.32 15.98
C GLU A 161 1.52 9.85 16.40
N MET A 162 0.35 9.24 16.18
CA MET A 162 0.12 7.83 16.48
C MET A 162 1.06 6.88 15.74
N ALA A 163 1.43 7.19 14.51
CA ALA A 163 2.40 6.40 13.76
C ALA A 163 3.80 6.50 14.36
N ARG A 164 4.19 7.69 14.79
CA ARG A 164 5.48 7.94 15.48
C ARG A 164 5.56 7.20 16.81
N GLU A 165 4.54 7.30 17.64
CA GLU A 165 4.46 6.60 18.92
C GLU A 165 4.59 5.08 18.73
N ARG A 166 3.83 4.51 17.79
CA ARG A 166 3.91 3.07 17.46
C ARG A 166 5.28 2.65 16.94
N TYR A 167 5.93 3.53 16.17
CA TYR A 167 7.28 3.25 15.68
C TYR A 167 8.28 3.18 16.86
N GLU A 168 8.27 4.15 17.76
CA GLU A 168 9.18 4.16 18.92
C GLU A 168 8.92 2.97 19.85
N GLU A 169 7.66 2.65 20.15
CA GLU A 169 7.31 1.47 20.97
C GLU A 169 7.84 0.16 20.35
N LYS A 170 7.67 -0.01 19.04
CA LYS A 170 8.16 -1.21 18.35
C LYS A 170 9.69 -1.26 18.29
N LYS A 171 10.32 -0.13 18.09
CA LYS A 171 11.78 0.01 18.07
C LYS A 171 12.37 -0.36 19.44
N GLU A 172 11.81 0.13 20.54
CA GLU A 172 12.21 -0.26 21.90
C GLU A 172 12.09 -1.77 22.10
N LYS A 173 10.96 -2.38 21.77
CA LYS A 173 10.78 -3.83 21.87
C LYS A 173 11.81 -4.64 21.07
N ILE A 174 12.23 -4.15 19.90
CA ILE A 174 13.27 -4.78 19.09
C ILE A 174 14.62 -4.67 19.80
N ILE A 175 14.96 -3.49 20.35
CA ILE A 175 16.21 -3.26 21.09
C ILE A 175 16.28 -4.19 22.30
N ASP A 176 15.24 -4.22 23.13
CA ASP A 176 15.16 -5.10 24.31
C ASP A 176 15.32 -6.58 23.93
N SER A 177 14.69 -6.98 22.82
CA SER A 177 14.82 -8.36 22.30
C SER A 177 16.24 -8.69 21.88
N LEU A 178 16.93 -7.75 21.22
CA LEU A 178 18.33 -7.92 20.80
C LEU A 178 19.28 -7.97 22.00
N GLU A 179 19.10 -7.11 22.99
CA GLU A 179 19.87 -7.11 24.24
C GLU A 179 19.68 -8.42 24.98
N GLY A 180 18.46 -8.91 25.12
CA GLY A 180 18.18 -10.20 25.74
C GLY A 180 18.76 -11.41 24.97
N LEU A 181 18.92 -11.30 23.66
CA LEU A 181 19.63 -12.30 22.85
C LEU A 181 21.14 -12.27 23.10
N THR A 182 21.70 -11.07 23.18
CA THR A 182 23.13 -10.84 23.45
C THR A 182 23.53 -11.38 24.82
N ASP A 183 22.73 -11.10 25.85
CA ASP A 183 22.96 -11.60 27.23
C ASP A 183 22.89 -13.12 27.29
N ARG A 184 21.94 -13.75 26.61
CA ARG A 184 21.84 -15.21 26.51
C ARG A 184 23.06 -15.81 25.81
N TRP A 185 23.56 -15.16 24.78
CA TRP A 185 24.75 -15.58 24.04
C TRP A 185 26.01 -15.52 24.93
N TYR A 186 26.24 -14.42 25.65
CA TYR A 186 27.35 -14.30 26.58
C TYR A 186 27.25 -15.29 27.74
N SER A 187 26.07 -15.51 28.30
CA SER A 187 25.83 -16.54 29.30
C SER A 187 26.14 -17.95 28.81
N PHE A 188 25.84 -18.24 27.56
CA PHE A 188 26.16 -19.54 26.92
C PHE A 188 27.68 -19.73 26.75
N LEU A 189 28.38 -18.68 26.30
CA LEU A 189 29.85 -18.72 26.12
C LEU A 189 30.63 -18.79 27.45
N GLY A 190 30.10 -18.17 28.49
CA GLY A 190 30.74 -18.18 29.84
C GLY A 190 30.55 -19.49 30.59
N ARG A 191 29.76 -20.44 30.09
CA ARG A 191 29.56 -21.78 30.71
C ARG A 191 30.48 -22.87 30.16
N LYS A 192 31.47 -22.56 29.35
CA LYS A 192 32.54 -23.42 28.92
C LYS A 192 33.81 -23.11 29.66
#